data_bc42d210e70861975b7880c8cc39a17e
#
_entry.id   bc42d210e70861975b7880c8cc39a17e
#
_cell.length_a   1.000
_cell.length_b   1.000
_cell.length_c   1.000
_cell.angle_alpha   90.00
_cell.angle_beta   90.00
_cell.angle_gamma   90.00
#
_symmetry.space_group_name_H-M   'P 1'
#
loop_
_entity.id
_entity.type
_entity.pdbx_description
1 polymer ?
#
loop_
_entity_poly.entity_id
_entity_poly.type
_entity_poly.pdbx_seq_one_letter_code
_entity_poly.pdbx_strand_id
1 'polypeptide(L)'
;MHSKNKKKSISFDQFKEEILNDYRVAFTSRECSIIGRREVLTGKASFGIFGDGKELPQIAMAKFFKKGDFRSGYYRDQTFMFSLDEVTPQQFFAGLYAHTDLKHDPMSAGRQMGSSFATHSLDENYDWKDLTKQFNSSADLSPTGSQMPRLLGLAQASKIYKKLKVTGSEKFTDNGNEIAWGTIGDASTSEGHFFESINAAGVMQIPMLSLIHI
;
A
#
# COMPACT_ATOMS: atom_id res chain seq x y z
N MET A 1 0.20 -32.23 -14.59
CA MET A 1 0.84 -31.60 -15.76
C MET A 1 1.49 -30.31 -15.28
N HIS A 2 2.84 -30.31 -15.14
CA HIS A 2 3.58 -29.12 -14.78
C HIS A 2 3.76 -28.27 -16.03
N SER A 3 3.02 -27.18 -16.14
CA SER A 3 3.28 -26.14 -17.13
C SER A 3 4.66 -25.56 -16.83
N LYS A 4 5.61 -25.80 -17.71
CA LYS A 4 6.91 -25.14 -17.69
C LYS A 4 6.69 -23.66 -18.01
N ASN A 5 6.53 -22.83 -16.97
CA ASN A 5 6.61 -21.38 -17.12
C ASN A 5 7.99 -21.06 -17.73
N LYS A 6 8.03 -20.78 -19.03
CA LYS A 6 9.22 -20.20 -19.66
C LYS A 6 9.46 -18.86 -18.94
N LYS A 7 10.52 -18.79 -18.13
CA LYS A 7 11.03 -17.52 -17.63
C LYS A 7 11.25 -16.62 -18.84
N LYS A 8 10.49 -15.55 -18.99
CA LYS A 8 10.78 -14.50 -19.96
C LYS A 8 12.15 -13.94 -19.57
N SER A 9 13.18 -14.18 -20.37
CA SER A 9 14.46 -13.51 -20.20
C SER A 9 14.26 -12.05 -20.60
N ILE A 10 14.58 -11.13 -19.71
CA ILE A 10 14.66 -9.70 -20.03
C ILE A 10 16.01 -9.40 -20.67
N SER A 11 16.07 -8.42 -21.57
CA SER A 11 17.34 -7.96 -22.13
C SER A 11 18.17 -7.25 -21.07
N PHE A 12 19.50 -7.14 -21.32
CA PHE A 12 20.39 -6.42 -20.40
C PHE A 12 19.96 -4.95 -20.25
N ASP A 13 19.54 -4.30 -21.31
CA ASP A 13 19.10 -2.90 -21.27
C ASP A 13 17.81 -2.73 -20.45
N GLN A 14 16.83 -3.63 -20.61
CA GLN A 14 15.62 -3.65 -19.78
C GLN A 14 15.96 -3.86 -18.30
N PHE A 15 16.86 -4.82 -18.01
CA PHE A 15 17.31 -5.04 -16.63
C PHE A 15 17.98 -3.80 -16.05
N LYS A 16 18.86 -3.15 -16.82
CA LYS A 16 19.54 -1.92 -16.40
C LYS A 16 18.55 -0.79 -16.12
N GLU A 17 17.56 -0.60 -16.99
CA GLU A 17 16.53 0.41 -16.78
C GLU A 17 15.70 0.14 -15.51
N GLU A 18 15.28 -1.10 -15.29
CA GLU A 18 14.56 -1.48 -14.07
C GLU A 18 15.39 -1.17 -12.82
N ILE A 19 16.67 -1.56 -12.78
CA ILE A 19 17.53 -1.29 -11.61
C ILE A 19 17.75 0.21 -11.41
N LEU A 20 17.91 0.99 -12.45
CA LEU A 20 18.06 2.43 -12.34
C LEU A 20 16.78 3.11 -11.84
N ASN A 21 15.63 2.62 -12.28
CA ASN A 21 14.35 3.10 -11.79
C ASN A 21 14.13 2.74 -10.31
N ASP A 22 14.39 1.50 -9.93
CA ASP A 22 14.33 1.04 -8.54
C ASP A 22 15.25 1.90 -7.64
N TYR A 23 16.46 2.19 -8.12
CA TYR A 23 17.39 3.07 -7.40
C TYR A 23 16.86 4.49 -7.25
N ARG A 24 16.29 5.08 -8.32
CA ARG A 24 15.70 6.42 -8.24
C ARG A 24 14.57 6.48 -7.22
N VAL A 25 13.67 5.51 -7.24
CA VAL A 25 12.56 5.43 -6.29
C VAL A 25 13.09 5.30 -4.85
N ALA A 26 14.04 4.38 -4.62
CA ALA A 26 14.66 4.18 -3.31
C ALA A 26 15.34 5.45 -2.81
N PHE A 27 16.13 6.10 -3.66
CA PHE A 27 16.84 7.32 -3.33
C PHE A 27 15.88 8.48 -3.05
N THR A 28 14.87 8.67 -3.91
CA THR A 28 13.83 9.70 -3.71
C THR A 28 13.10 9.50 -2.39
N SER A 29 12.70 8.29 -2.08
CA SER A 29 12.02 7.96 -0.83
C SER A 29 12.91 8.21 0.39
N ARG A 30 14.20 7.84 0.30
CA ARG A 30 15.18 8.10 1.35
C ARG A 30 15.36 9.60 1.59
N GLU A 31 15.51 10.40 0.54
CA GLU A 31 15.65 11.85 0.65
C GLU A 31 14.39 12.50 1.23
N CYS A 32 13.19 12.03 0.83
CA CYS A 32 11.94 12.47 1.44
C CYS A 32 11.90 12.19 2.95
N SER A 33 12.42 11.05 3.39
CA SER A 33 12.50 10.72 4.83
C SER A 33 13.48 11.65 5.58
N ILE A 34 14.66 11.89 4.99
CA ILE A 34 15.69 12.73 5.60
C ILE A 34 15.20 14.18 5.72
N ILE A 35 14.65 14.72 4.63
CA ILE A 35 14.12 16.09 4.59
C ILE A 35 12.91 16.20 5.54
N GLY A 36 11.96 15.28 5.47
CA GLY A 36 10.76 15.28 6.31
C GLY A 36 11.10 15.24 7.80
N ARG A 37 12.06 14.40 8.19
CA ARG A 37 12.54 14.35 9.59
C ARG A 37 13.13 15.67 10.03
N ARG A 38 13.93 16.32 9.18
CA ARG A 38 14.49 17.64 9.46
C ARG A 38 13.39 18.69 9.64
N GLU A 39 12.37 18.69 8.79
CA GLU A 39 11.24 19.61 8.87
C GLU A 39 10.44 19.44 10.18
N VAL A 40 10.25 18.19 10.65
CA VAL A 40 9.63 17.92 11.94
C VAL A 40 10.52 18.37 13.10
N LEU A 41 11.81 18.02 13.09
CA LEU A 41 12.74 18.37 14.17
C LEU A 41 12.98 19.88 14.30
N THR A 42 12.82 20.62 13.21
CA THR A 42 12.93 22.11 13.21
C THR A 42 11.59 22.81 13.48
N GLY A 43 10.52 22.06 13.75
CA GLY A 43 9.20 22.59 14.09
C GLY A 43 8.42 23.16 12.90
N LYS A 44 8.85 22.93 11.66
CA LYS A 44 8.14 23.38 10.45
C LYS A 44 6.98 22.45 10.09
N ALA A 45 7.06 21.18 10.46
CA ALA A 45 5.99 20.23 10.39
C ALA A 45 5.69 19.69 11.81
N SER A 46 4.42 19.48 12.13
CA SER A 46 4.01 19.13 13.49
C SER A 46 4.37 17.71 13.87
N PHE A 47 4.28 16.78 12.93
CA PHE A 47 4.49 15.36 13.17
C PHE A 47 4.84 14.64 11.86
N GLY A 48 5.67 13.61 11.93
CA GLY A 48 5.95 12.71 10.81
C GLY A 48 6.74 11.50 11.26
N ILE A 49 6.39 10.35 10.68
CA ILE A 49 7.14 9.09 10.84
C ILE A 49 7.48 8.61 9.44
N PHE A 50 8.75 8.27 9.24
CA PHE A 50 9.30 8.04 7.91
C PHE A 50 9.74 6.60 7.70
N GLY A 51 9.74 6.16 6.45
CA GLY A 51 10.00 4.79 6.03
C GLY A 51 11.45 4.48 5.69
N ASP A 52 12.41 5.33 6.07
CA ASP A 52 13.82 5.12 5.76
C ASP A 52 14.34 3.77 6.29
N GLY A 53 15.10 3.08 5.45
CA GLY A 53 15.56 1.71 5.71
C GLY A 53 14.62 0.61 5.22
N LYS A 54 13.44 0.97 4.67
CA LYS A 54 12.41 0.03 4.20
C LYS A 54 12.22 0.05 2.68
N GLU A 55 13.13 0.69 1.95
CA GLU A 55 12.96 0.97 0.52
C GLU A 55 12.94 -0.31 -0.32
N LEU A 56 13.94 -1.17 -0.16
CA LEU A 56 14.09 -2.34 -1.02
C LEU A 56 12.94 -3.36 -0.92
N PRO A 57 12.49 -3.78 0.27
CA PRO A 57 11.36 -4.70 0.37
C PRO A 57 10.05 -4.10 -0.18
N GLN A 58 9.86 -2.79 -0.07
CA GLN A 58 8.68 -2.13 -0.62
C GLN A 58 8.70 -2.05 -2.14
N ILE A 59 9.85 -1.79 -2.75
CA ILE A 59 10.04 -1.87 -4.21
C ILE A 59 9.77 -3.29 -4.69
N ALA A 60 10.34 -4.29 -4.02
CA ALA A 60 10.10 -5.69 -4.36
C ALA A 60 8.61 -6.06 -4.27
N MET A 61 7.91 -5.60 -3.22
CA MET A 61 6.48 -5.82 -3.06
C MET A 61 5.67 -5.16 -4.18
N ALA A 62 6.00 -3.92 -4.55
CA ALA A 62 5.31 -3.18 -5.60
C ALA A 62 5.36 -3.87 -6.97
N LYS A 63 6.45 -4.59 -7.28
CA LYS A 63 6.58 -5.36 -8.54
C LYS A 63 5.58 -6.51 -8.67
N PHE A 64 5.01 -6.97 -7.57
CA PHE A 64 4.04 -8.06 -7.55
C PHE A 64 2.61 -7.60 -7.28
N PHE A 65 2.44 -6.39 -6.79
CA PHE A 65 1.13 -5.79 -6.53
C PHE A 65 0.45 -5.44 -7.86
N LYS A 66 -0.78 -5.87 -8.03
CA LYS A 66 -1.52 -5.73 -9.29
C LYS A 66 -2.72 -4.80 -9.13
N LYS A 67 -3.17 -4.23 -10.24
CA LYS A 67 -4.47 -3.58 -10.27
C LYS A 67 -5.55 -4.59 -9.88
N GLY A 68 -6.47 -4.15 -9.04
CA GLY A 68 -7.47 -5.00 -8.40
C GLY A 68 -7.07 -5.45 -7.00
N ASP A 69 -5.78 -5.65 -6.72
CA ASP A 69 -5.31 -5.98 -5.37
C ASP A 69 -5.60 -4.84 -4.38
N PHE A 70 -5.69 -5.18 -3.11
CA PHE A 70 -5.96 -4.24 -2.03
C PHE A 70 -4.79 -4.17 -1.04
N ARG A 71 -4.37 -2.95 -0.72
CA ARG A 71 -3.42 -2.69 0.36
C ARG A 71 -4.16 -2.30 1.65
N SER A 72 -3.75 -2.88 2.77
CA SER A 72 -4.01 -2.38 4.12
C SER A 72 -2.69 -2.30 4.85
N GLY A 73 -2.02 -1.17 4.70
CA GLY A 73 -0.68 -0.94 5.22
C GLY A 73 -0.64 0.13 6.30
N TYR A 74 0.50 0.78 6.44
CA TYR A 74 0.72 1.81 7.44
C TYR A 74 1.68 2.92 6.93
N TYR A 75 1.87 3.93 7.72
CA TYR A 75 2.54 5.20 7.39
C TYR A 75 3.99 5.08 6.86
N ARG A 76 4.67 3.95 7.00
CA ARG A 76 6.02 3.76 6.45
C ARG A 76 6.06 3.26 5.01
N ASP A 77 4.92 3.08 4.36
CA ASP A 77 4.83 2.50 3.02
C ASP A 77 5.04 3.52 1.88
N GLN A 78 5.70 4.64 2.17
CA GLN A 78 5.92 5.71 1.19
C GLN A 78 6.64 5.21 -0.07
N THR A 79 7.68 4.36 0.08
CA THR A 79 8.42 3.81 -1.07
C THR A 79 7.54 2.93 -1.93
N PHE A 80 6.66 2.14 -1.31
CA PHE A 80 5.68 1.32 -2.02
C PHE A 80 4.75 2.19 -2.87
N MET A 81 4.20 3.26 -2.29
CA MET A 81 3.31 4.17 -2.98
C MET A 81 4.02 4.96 -4.10
N PHE A 82 5.27 5.35 -3.90
CA PHE A 82 6.10 5.97 -4.95
C PHE A 82 6.40 4.97 -6.09
N SER A 83 6.63 3.70 -5.76
CA SER A 83 6.89 2.64 -6.76
C SER A 83 5.69 2.35 -7.66
N LEU A 84 4.48 2.63 -7.18
CA LEU A 84 3.22 2.46 -7.92
C LEU A 84 2.79 3.73 -8.67
N ASP A 85 3.55 4.83 -8.55
CA ASP A 85 3.19 6.17 -9.04
C ASP A 85 1.86 6.71 -8.47
N GLU A 86 1.40 6.18 -7.33
CA GLU A 86 0.16 6.60 -6.67
C GLU A 86 0.36 7.84 -5.78
N VAL A 87 1.60 8.14 -5.41
CA VAL A 87 1.97 9.32 -4.60
C VAL A 87 3.25 9.93 -5.16
N THR A 88 3.26 11.24 -5.28
CA THR A 88 4.47 12.00 -5.64
C THR A 88 5.16 12.56 -4.40
N PRO A 89 6.46 12.92 -4.47
CA PRO A 89 7.13 13.63 -3.40
C PRO A 89 6.41 14.92 -2.96
N GLN A 90 5.83 15.67 -3.91
CA GLN A 90 5.05 16.87 -3.62
C GLN A 90 3.81 16.56 -2.78
N GLN A 91 3.07 15.53 -3.12
CA GLN A 91 1.90 15.07 -2.36
C GLN A 91 2.28 14.55 -0.98
N PHE A 92 3.41 13.84 -0.89
CA PHE A 92 3.97 13.39 0.39
C PHE A 92 4.24 14.58 1.34
N PHE A 93 4.91 15.63 0.83
CA PHE A 93 5.17 16.82 1.64
C PHE A 93 3.90 17.65 1.87
N ALA A 94 2.96 17.70 0.93
CA ALA A 94 1.67 18.34 1.17
C ALA A 94 0.93 17.70 2.34
N GLY A 95 0.91 16.36 2.41
CA GLY A 95 0.38 15.63 3.57
C GLY A 95 1.16 15.92 4.86
N LEU A 96 2.50 15.99 4.80
CA LEU A 96 3.34 16.31 5.97
C LEU A 96 3.04 17.71 6.55
N TYR A 97 2.77 18.68 5.68
CA TYR A 97 2.43 20.06 6.09
C TYR A 97 0.93 20.28 6.29
N ALA A 98 0.12 19.23 6.24
CA ALA A 98 -1.34 19.29 6.37
C ALA A 98 -2.00 20.28 5.39
N HIS A 99 -1.60 20.22 4.12
CA HIS A 99 -2.13 21.09 3.08
C HIS A 99 -3.62 20.81 2.85
N THR A 100 -4.46 21.85 2.87
CA THR A 100 -5.92 21.71 2.89
C THR A 100 -6.58 21.57 1.51
N ASP A 101 -5.82 21.70 0.42
CA ASP A 101 -6.34 21.57 -0.95
C ASP A 101 -6.11 20.13 -1.47
N LEU A 102 -7.19 19.48 -1.90
CA LEU A 102 -7.18 18.14 -2.52
C LEU A 102 -6.31 18.03 -3.77
N LYS A 103 -6.01 19.13 -4.45
CA LYS A 103 -5.08 19.12 -5.59
C LYS A 103 -3.64 18.82 -5.15
N HIS A 104 -3.28 19.20 -3.94
CA HIS A 104 -1.94 19.02 -3.41
C HIS A 104 -1.84 17.81 -2.46
N ASP A 105 -2.82 17.62 -1.59
CA ASP A 105 -2.98 16.42 -0.77
C ASP A 105 -4.27 15.68 -1.17
N PRO A 106 -4.25 14.87 -2.23
CA PRO A 106 -5.43 14.18 -2.71
C PRO A 106 -5.91 13.08 -1.76
N MET A 107 -5.09 12.65 -0.83
CA MET A 107 -5.44 11.56 0.10
C MET A 107 -6.32 12.04 1.24
N SER A 108 -6.06 13.22 1.80
CA SER A 108 -6.73 13.67 3.00
C SER A 108 -7.07 15.16 3.09
N ALA A 109 -6.50 16.00 2.23
CA ALA A 109 -6.59 17.46 2.35
C ALA A 109 -6.24 17.95 3.79
N GLY A 110 -5.14 17.44 4.33
CA GLY A 110 -4.64 17.79 5.65
C GLY A 110 -5.43 17.24 6.84
N ARG A 111 -6.42 16.36 6.62
CA ARG A 111 -7.29 15.83 7.69
C ARG A 111 -6.72 14.60 8.39
N GLN A 112 -5.72 13.97 7.80
CA GLN A 112 -5.00 12.81 8.36
C GLN A 112 -3.57 13.20 8.73
N MET A 113 -2.91 12.37 9.53
CA MET A 113 -1.48 12.51 9.72
C MET A 113 -0.75 12.32 8.39
N GLY A 114 0.40 12.97 8.23
CA GLY A 114 1.27 12.76 7.08
C GLY A 114 1.55 11.26 6.84
N SER A 115 1.65 10.88 5.58
CA SER A 115 1.86 9.49 5.14
C SER A 115 0.67 8.55 5.40
N SER A 116 -0.55 9.08 5.49
CA SER A 116 -1.78 8.28 5.49
C SER A 116 -2.21 8.01 4.06
N PHE A 117 -1.65 6.96 3.47
CA PHE A 117 -1.83 6.64 2.05
C PHE A 117 -3.18 5.99 1.78
N ALA A 118 -3.94 6.58 0.86
CA ALA A 118 -5.24 6.07 0.44
C ALA A 118 -5.48 6.30 -1.05
N THR A 119 -6.29 5.44 -1.67
CA THR A 119 -6.84 5.67 -3.00
C THR A 119 -8.35 5.87 -2.89
N HIS A 120 -8.91 6.74 -3.75
CA HIS A 120 -10.34 6.99 -3.77
C HIS A 120 -11.08 5.88 -4.52
N SER A 121 -12.07 5.30 -3.85
CA SER A 121 -12.95 4.29 -4.43
C SER A 121 -14.14 4.89 -5.20
N LEU A 122 -14.44 6.16 -4.96
CA LEU A 122 -15.50 6.90 -5.63
C LEU A 122 -14.88 7.96 -6.56
N ASP A 123 -15.59 8.30 -7.61
CA ASP A 123 -15.27 9.41 -8.50
C ASP A 123 -15.85 10.75 -7.98
N GLU A 124 -15.75 11.81 -8.78
CA GLU A 124 -16.25 13.15 -8.45
C GLU A 124 -17.77 13.25 -8.35
N ASN A 125 -18.50 12.28 -8.94
CA ASN A 125 -19.96 12.19 -8.88
C ASN A 125 -20.45 11.28 -7.75
N TYR A 126 -19.52 10.76 -6.91
CA TYR A 126 -19.77 9.77 -5.87
C TYR A 126 -20.19 8.39 -6.39
N ASP A 127 -19.89 8.09 -7.66
CA ASP A 127 -20.09 6.76 -8.23
C ASP A 127 -18.87 5.87 -7.97
N TRP A 128 -19.12 4.56 -7.80
CA TRP A 128 -18.05 3.59 -7.63
C TRP A 128 -17.17 3.51 -8.88
N LYS A 129 -15.88 3.72 -8.71
CA LYS A 129 -14.87 3.41 -9.72
C LYS A 129 -14.79 1.90 -9.95
N ASP A 130 -14.19 1.52 -11.06
CA ASP A 130 -13.83 0.12 -11.31
C ASP A 130 -12.55 -0.22 -10.54
N LEU A 131 -12.72 -0.76 -9.34
CA LEU A 131 -11.61 -1.09 -8.44
C LEU A 131 -10.73 -2.22 -8.99
N THR A 132 -11.20 -2.98 -9.98
CA THR A 132 -10.39 -4.02 -10.65
C THR A 132 -9.31 -3.45 -11.57
N LYS A 133 -9.41 -2.16 -11.92
CA LYS A 133 -8.52 -1.46 -12.85
C LYS A 133 -7.59 -0.44 -12.21
N GLN A 134 -7.65 -0.28 -10.90
CA GLN A 134 -6.77 0.62 -10.14
C GLN A 134 -6.01 -0.15 -9.06
N PHE A 135 -4.95 0.46 -8.56
CA PHE A 135 -4.32 0.04 -7.31
C PHE A 135 -5.19 0.53 -6.16
N ASN A 136 -5.53 -0.36 -5.23
CA ASN A 136 -6.42 -0.01 -4.13
C ASN A 136 -5.65 0.04 -2.82
N SER A 137 -5.64 1.20 -2.18
CA SER A 137 -5.07 1.39 -0.85
C SER A 137 -6.13 1.90 0.11
N SER A 138 -6.44 1.12 1.13
CA SER A 138 -7.26 1.61 2.24
C SER A 138 -6.49 2.67 3.01
N ALA A 139 -7.18 3.70 3.50
CA ALA A 139 -6.57 4.74 4.34
C ALA A 139 -5.84 4.11 5.54
N ASP A 140 -4.64 4.59 5.83
CA ASP A 140 -3.88 4.06 6.95
C ASP A 140 -4.56 4.38 8.28
N LEU A 141 -4.38 3.49 9.25
CA LEU A 141 -4.96 3.60 10.58
C LEU A 141 -3.87 3.99 11.59
N SER A 142 -4.19 4.92 12.48
CA SER A 142 -3.27 5.39 13.52
C SER A 142 -3.00 4.35 14.62
N PRO A 143 -4.00 3.58 15.12
CA PRO A 143 -3.73 2.58 16.15
C PRO A 143 -2.79 1.49 15.66
N THR A 144 -1.81 1.14 16.48
CA THR A 144 -0.76 0.16 16.16
C THR A 144 -1.36 -1.19 15.78
N GLY A 145 -0.99 -1.69 14.61
CA GLY A 145 -1.44 -3.01 14.12
C GLY A 145 -2.88 -3.08 13.60
N SER A 146 -3.66 -1.99 13.67
CA SER A 146 -5.09 -1.98 13.28
C SER A 146 -5.33 -2.31 11.80
N GLN A 147 -4.32 -2.18 10.95
CA GLN A 147 -4.40 -2.59 9.56
C GLN A 147 -4.59 -4.09 9.39
N MET A 148 -4.20 -4.90 10.36
CA MET A 148 -4.24 -6.37 10.26
C MET A 148 -5.66 -6.94 10.23
N PRO A 149 -6.59 -6.57 11.12
CA PRO A 149 -7.98 -7.01 11.00
C PRO A 149 -8.66 -6.55 9.70
N ARG A 150 -8.35 -5.34 9.23
CA ARG A 150 -8.87 -4.87 7.94
C ARG A 150 -8.29 -5.66 6.77
N LEU A 151 -7.00 -5.97 6.80
CA LEU A 151 -6.35 -6.83 5.82
C LEU A 151 -7.03 -8.20 5.74
N LEU A 152 -7.35 -8.77 6.90
CA LEU A 152 -8.11 -10.02 7.02
C LEU A 152 -9.47 -9.90 6.32
N GLY A 153 -10.20 -8.82 6.58
CA GLY A 153 -11.52 -8.55 5.97
C GLY A 153 -11.46 -8.42 4.45
N LEU A 154 -10.46 -7.69 3.92
CA LEU A 154 -10.25 -7.56 2.48
C LEU A 154 -9.97 -8.91 1.81
N ALA A 155 -9.08 -9.72 2.40
CA ALA A 155 -8.78 -11.05 1.91
C ALA A 155 -10.00 -11.99 1.99
N GLN A 156 -10.81 -11.88 3.05
CA GLN A 156 -12.05 -12.65 3.18
C GLN A 156 -13.08 -12.25 2.12
N ALA A 157 -13.17 -10.97 1.78
CA ALA A 157 -14.04 -10.50 0.70
C ALA A 157 -13.66 -11.14 -0.64
N SER A 158 -12.39 -11.18 -1.02
CA SER A 158 -11.92 -11.88 -2.23
C SER A 158 -12.34 -13.35 -2.26
N LYS A 159 -12.19 -14.04 -1.12
CA LYS A 159 -12.63 -15.44 -1.00
C LYS A 159 -14.15 -15.60 -1.15
N ILE A 160 -14.92 -14.67 -0.59
CA ILE A 160 -16.39 -14.69 -0.72
C ILE A 160 -16.79 -14.48 -2.18
N TYR A 161 -16.23 -13.48 -2.86
CA TYR A 161 -16.47 -13.23 -4.29
C TYR A 161 -16.12 -14.44 -5.16
N LYS A 162 -15.04 -15.15 -4.83
CA LYS A 162 -14.64 -16.38 -5.53
C LYS A 162 -15.67 -17.52 -5.38
N LYS A 163 -16.31 -17.61 -4.22
CA LYS A 163 -17.28 -18.66 -3.92
C LYS A 163 -18.70 -18.30 -4.38
N LEU A 164 -19.06 -17.04 -4.19
CA LEU A 164 -20.40 -16.54 -4.44
C LEU A 164 -20.34 -15.61 -5.65
N LYS A 165 -21.05 -15.93 -6.71
CA LYS A 165 -21.24 -15.02 -7.84
C LYS A 165 -22.22 -13.93 -7.43
N VAL A 166 -21.69 -12.87 -6.83
CA VAL A 166 -22.50 -11.74 -6.34
C VAL A 166 -22.82 -10.82 -7.53
N THR A 167 -24.07 -10.68 -7.86
CA THR A 167 -24.53 -9.76 -8.92
C THR A 167 -24.17 -8.31 -8.54
N GLY A 168 -23.63 -7.53 -9.48
CA GLY A 168 -23.24 -6.14 -9.25
C GLY A 168 -21.86 -5.99 -8.64
N SER A 169 -21.07 -7.07 -8.52
CA SER A 169 -19.72 -7.04 -7.95
C SER A 169 -18.60 -6.78 -8.99
N GLU A 170 -18.93 -6.60 -10.25
CA GLU A 170 -17.98 -6.55 -11.36
C GLU A 170 -16.98 -5.38 -11.24
N LYS A 171 -17.37 -4.28 -10.56
CA LYS A 171 -16.49 -3.15 -10.25
C LYS A 171 -15.55 -3.40 -9.05
N PHE A 172 -15.81 -4.42 -8.24
CA PHE A 172 -15.13 -4.66 -6.96
C PHE A 172 -14.17 -5.84 -6.99
N THR A 173 -14.37 -6.77 -7.93
CA THR A 173 -13.61 -8.02 -7.97
C THR A 173 -13.49 -8.58 -9.38
N ASP A 174 -12.34 -9.17 -9.69
CA ASP A 174 -12.12 -10.06 -10.83
C ASP A 174 -12.22 -11.52 -10.34
N ASN A 175 -13.44 -11.97 -10.11
CA ASN A 175 -13.74 -13.35 -9.68
C ASN A 175 -13.01 -13.78 -8.37
N GLY A 176 -12.70 -12.85 -7.49
CA GLY A 176 -12.00 -13.13 -6.24
C GLY A 176 -10.54 -13.57 -6.43
N ASN A 177 -9.89 -13.06 -7.48
CA ASN A 177 -8.48 -13.34 -7.75
C ASN A 177 -7.54 -12.32 -7.10
N GLU A 178 -8.07 -11.26 -6.51
CA GLU A 178 -7.33 -10.21 -5.84
C GLU A 178 -6.67 -10.75 -4.56
N ILE A 179 -5.49 -10.25 -4.28
CA ILE A 179 -4.76 -10.51 -3.04
C ILE A 179 -4.86 -9.27 -2.15
N ALA A 180 -5.04 -9.48 -0.86
CA ALA A 180 -4.91 -8.42 0.13
C ALA A 180 -3.48 -8.38 0.68
N TRP A 181 -2.84 -7.22 0.51
CA TRP A 181 -1.45 -6.98 0.89
C TRP A 181 -1.37 -6.07 2.11
N GLY A 182 -0.58 -6.43 3.07
CA GLY A 182 -0.38 -5.63 4.27
C GLY A 182 1.08 -5.51 4.67
N THR A 183 1.36 -4.43 5.37
CA THR A 183 2.68 -4.17 5.96
C THR A 183 2.52 -3.89 7.43
N ILE A 184 3.50 -4.30 8.22
CA ILE A 184 3.50 -4.07 9.67
C ILE A 184 4.95 -3.97 10.17
N GLY A 185 5.20 -3.14 11.18
CA GLY A 185 6.50 -3.10 11.86
C GLY A 185 6.67 -4.33 12.78
N ASP A 186 7.91 -4.78 12.96
CA ASP A 186 8.24 -5.92 13.83
C ASP A 186 7.72 -5.74 15.26
N ALA A 187 7.96 -4.60 15.88
CA ALA A 187 7.44 -4.31 17.21
C ALA A 187 5.91 -4.37 17.29
N SER A 188 5.22 -3.95 16.24
CA SER A 188 3.77 -4.00 16.18
C SER A 188 3.20 -5.42 16.07
N THR A 189 4.02 -6.41 15.73
CA THR A 189 3.58 -7.82 15.71
C THR A 189 3.35 -8.37 17.11
N SER A 190 3.79 -7.70 18.17
CA SER A 190 3.47 -8.05 19.55
C SER A 190 2.04 -7.69 19.98
N GLU A 191 1.32 -6.92 19.18
CA GLU A 191 -0.10 -6.62 19.43
C GLU A 191 -0.96 -7.89 19.25
N GLY A 192 -1.89 -8.15 20.18
CA GLY A 192 -2.72 -9.36 20.19
C GLY A 192 -3.48 -9.58 18.88
N HIS A 193 -4.07 -8.53 18.34
CA HIS A 193 -4.83 -8.61 17.08
C HIS A 193 -3.98 -8.93 15.83
N PHE A 194 -2.65 -8.83 15.89
CA PHE A 194 -1.79 -9.36 14.84
C PHE A 194 -1.89 -10.89 14.78
N PHE A 195 -1.64 -11.57 15.92
CA PHE A 195 -1.70 -13.02 15.99
C PHE A 195 -3.11 -13.56 15.73
N GLU A 196 -4.13 -12.88 16.23
CA GLU A 196 -5.52 -13.23 15.95
C GLU A 196 -5.82 -13.15 14.46
N SER A 197 -5.35 -12.10 13.77
CA SER A 197 -5.53 -11.94 12.31
C SER A 197 -4.79 -13.02 11.53
N ILE A 198 -3.55 -13.35 11.89
CA ILE A 198 -2.76 -14.40 11.23
C ILE A 198 -3.39 -15.78 11.45
N ASN A 199 -3.81 -16.07 12.69
CA ASN A 199 -4.51 -17.32 12.99
C ASN A 199 -5.82 -17.45 12.20
N ALA A 200 -6.64 -16.40 12.19
CA ALA A 200 -7.88 -16.38 11.42
C ALA A 200 -7.62 -16.53 9.91
N ALA A 201 -6.58 -15.88 9.37
CA ALA A 201 -6.20 -16.04 7.96
C ALA A 201 -5.86 -17.49 7.62
N GLY A 202 -5.10 -18.17 8.49
CA GLY A 202 -4.76 -19.58 8.35
C GLY A 202 -5.97 -20.48 8.42
N VAL A 203 -6.84 -20.31 9.42
CA VAL A 203 -8.08 -21.08 9.58
C VAL A 203 -9.03 -20.87 8.38
N MET A 204 -9.18 -19.62 7.95
CA MET A 204 -10.08 -19.30 6.83
C MET A 204 -9.44 -19.57 5.46
N GLN A 205 -8.13 -19.81 5.37
CA GLN A 205 -7.40 -20.01 4.10
C GLN A 205 -7.71 -18.92 3.07
N ILE A 206 -7.47 -17.68 3.43
CA ILE A 206 -7.76 -16.48 2.61
C ILE A 206 -6.51 -15.96 1.90
N PRO A 207 -6.64 -15.24 0.76
CA PRO A 207 -5.51 -14.72 -0.02
C PRO A 207 -4.93 -13.45 0.61
N MET A 208 -4.23 -13.61 1.72
CA MET A 208 -3.60 -12.53 2.48
C MET A 208 -2.08 -12.67 2.45
N LEU A 209 -1.40 -11.56 2.20
CA LEU A 209 0.06 -11.45 2.31
C LEU A 209 0.40 -10.33 3.29
N SER A 210 1.22 -10.61 4.27
CA SER A 210 1.73 -9.60 5.21
C SER A 210 3.25 -9.55 5.15
N LEU A 211 3.80 -8.35 4.97
CA LEU A 211 5.23 -8.06 5.01
C LEU A 211 5.56 -7.41 6.35
N ILE A 212 6.48 -8.02 7.10
CA ILE A 212 6.96 -7.48 8.37
C ILE A 212 8.22 -6.65 8.10
N HIS A 213 8.19 -5.38 8.46
CA HIS A 213 9.33 -4.49 8.37
C HIS A 213 10.19 -4.59 9.64
N ILE A 214 11.32 -5.20 9.49
CA ILE A 214 12.33 -5.33 10.57
C ILE A 214 13.34 -4.17 10.50
#